data_5f5ca05715f281d61e985ff08907ce4c
#
_entry.id   5f5ca05715f281d61e985ff08907ce4c
#
_cell.length_a   1.000
_cell.length_b   1.000
_cell.length_c   1.000
_cell.angle_alpha   90.00
_cell.angle_beta   90.00
_cell.angle_gamma   90.00
#
_symmetry.space_group_name_H-M   'P 1'
#
loop_
_entity.id
_entity.type
_entity.pdbx_description
1 polymer ?
#
loop_
_entity_poly.entity_id
_entity_poly.type
_entity_poly.pdbx_seq_one_letter_code
_entity_poly.pdbx_strand_id
1 'polypeptide(L)'
;MKLAVVSYRYYFEADVFQSDRPEFQEDRSTCFLRVLRARLAERGVELVHCDDAAPEDTWGYLFINHNGKYLERLERAGYKGRLFLIVFESALIQPDNWLPENRSRYTAVFSWENPGGGSSSELPGRILYFWPNPLSLAEQPLPFSERKKLCVLMAANKWKRRPNELYTERFRTILWFMNHHPEDFDLYGYDWNISPAKKLVEHVRNAWRSFRGTQVRPVDVSPVYRGSVSVKKDILKNYRFCICYENAENFPGYITEKIFDCFIAGVVPVYLGWDGAGRFIPENTFVNKRRYPDYESLYDYLATMGEEEYNGYLDAIGRFLSSDKAKLFDVSFFVETLVEGMGLKQAAKESGEP
;
A
#
# COMPACT_ATOMS: atom_id res chain seq x y z
N MET A 1 8.71 -21.41 19.85
CA MET A 1 9.48 -20.15 19.69
C MET A 1 8.49 -19.03 19.35
N LYS A 2 8.62 -17.82 19.92
CA LYS A 2 7.69 -16.71 19.66
C LYS A 2 8.35 -15.60 18.85
N LEU A 3 7.66 -15.11 17.83
CA LEU A 3 7.96 -13.87 17.10
C LEU A 3 6.88 -12.84 17.43
N ALA A 4 7.24 -11.73 18.03
CA ALA A 4 6.30 -10.68 18.41
C ALA A 4 6.26 -9.57 17.36
N VAL A 5 5.07 -9.16 16.92
CA VAL A 5 4.90 -8.07 15.95
C VAL A 5 4.59 -6.76 16.65
N VAL A 6 5.42 -5.76 16.37
CA VAL A 6 5.24 -4.38 16.85
C VAL A 6 4.43 -3.61 15.81
N SER A 7 3.12 -3.48 16.04
CA SER A 7 2.16 -2.81 15.17
C SER A 7 1.00 -2.25 15.97
N TYR A 8 -0.01 -1.71 15.30
CA TYR A 8 -1.27 -1.39 15.96
C TYR A 8 -2.00 -2.66 16.37
N ARG A 9 -2.50 -2.71 17.62
CA ARG A 9 -3.16 -3.89 18.19
C ARG A 9 -4.35 -4.38 17.37
N TYR A 10 -5.10 -3.48 16.74
CA TYR A 10 -6.26 -3.86 15.94
C TYR A 10 -5.91 -4.80 14.77
N TYR A 11 -4.67 -4.81 14.28
CA TYR A 11 -4.21 -5.79 13.29
C TYR A 11 -4.11 -7.22 13.84
N PHE A 12 -4.16 -7.37 15.16
CA PHE A 12 -4.07 -8.63 15.87
C PHE A 12 -5.34 -9.01 16.63
N GLU A 13 -6.35 -8.15 16.67
CA GLU A 13 -7.64 -8.52 17.21
C GLU A 13 -8.21 -9.67 16.39
N ALA A 14 -8.94 -10.58 17.06
CA ALA A 14 -9.32 -11.92 16.55
C ALA A 14 -9.88 -11.91 15.12
N ASP A 15 -10.46 -10.80 14.72
CA ASP A 15 -11.09 -10.62 13.42
C ASP A 15 -10.14 -10.60 12.23
N VAL A 16 -8.92 -10.08 12.34
CA VAL A 16 -7.95 -10.06 11.22
C VAL A 16 -7.48 -11.46 10.85
N PHE A 17 -7.41 -12.37 11.83
CA PHE A 17 -6.97 -13.76 11.61
C PHE A 17 -8.12 -14.75 11.41
N GLN A 18 -9.34 -14.42 11.86
CA GLN A 18 -10.46 -15.36 11.92
C GLN A 18 -11.69 -14.89 11.15
N SER A 19 -11.76 -13.61 10.71
CA SER A 19 -13.00 -13.13 10.16
C SER A 19 -13.09 -13.39 8.67
N ASP A 20 -14.23 -13.97 8.29
CA ASP A 20 -14.72 -14.02 6.92
C ASP A 20 -15.33 -12.68 6.48
N ARG A 21 -15.16 -11.62 7.29
CA ARG A 21 -15.67 -10.29 6.95
C ARG A 21 -14.95 -9.74 5.73
N PRO A 22 -15.68 -9.32 4.68
CA PRO A 22 -15.10 -8.82 3.44
C PRO A 22 -14.11 -7.68 3.65
N GLU A 23 -14.38 -6.76 4.59
CA GLU A 23 -13.52 -5.63 4.91
C GLU A 23 -12.12 -6.04 5.40
N PHE A 24 -11.98 -7.18 6.09
CA PHE A 24 -10.67 -7.69 6.52
C PHE A 24 -10.01 -8.63 5.50
N GLN A 25 -10.80 -9.28 4.65
CA GLN A 25 -10.27 -10.05 3.53
C GLN A 25 -9.69 -9.13 2.46
N GLU A 26 -10.21 -7.89 2.35
CA GLU A 26 -9.79 -6.89 1.38
C GLU A 26 -8.82 -5.84 1.93
N ASP A 27 -8.57 -5.78 3.24
CA ASP A 27 -7.43 -5.00 3.76
C ASP A 27 -6.12 -5.70 3.42
N ARG A 28 -5.65 -5.40 2.21
CA ARG A 28 -4.44 -5.99 1.63
C ARG A 28 -3.19 -5.59 2.38
N SER A 29 -3.24 -4.52 3.17
CA SER A 29 -2.10 -4.08 3.97
C SER A 29 -1.75 -5.07 5.08
N THR A 30 -2.72 -5.89 5.52
CA THR A 30 -2.55 -6.86 6.59
C THR A 30 -2.62 -8.33 6.15
N CYS A 31 -2.99 -8.59 4.89
CA CYS A 31 -3.13 -9.96 4.38
C CYS A 31 -1.86 -10.80 4.57
N PHE A 32 -0.67 -10.17 4.50
CA PHE A 32 0.60 -10.86 4.70
C PHE A 32 0.76 -11.44 6.11
N LEU A 33 0.15 -10.85 7.15
CA LEU A 33 0.23 -11.37 8.52
C LEU A 33 -0.42 -12.75 8.64
N ARG A 34 -1.53 -13.00 7.93
CA ARG A 34 -2.18 -14.32 7.90
C ARG A 34 -1.30 -15.36 7.24
N VAL A 35 -0.74 -15.01 6.07
CA VAL A 35 0.18 -15.90 5.35
C VAL A 35 1.45 -16.13 6.18
N LEU A 36 2.00 -15.08 6.79
CA LEU A 36 3.19 -15.17 7.65
C LEU A 36 2.92 -16.08 8.87
N ARG A 37 1.77 -15.93 9.53
CA ARG A 37 1.38 -16.77 10.67
C ARG A 37 1.36 -18.26 10.29
N ALA A 38 0.75 -18.58 9.15
CA ALA A 38 0.70 -19.95 8.65
C ALA A 38 2.11 -20.51 8.37
N ARG A 39 2.94 -19.73 7.66
CA ARG A 39 4.32 -20.13 7.33
C ARG A 39 5.23 -20.26 8.55
N LEU A 40 5.04 -19.46 9.56
CA LEU A 40 5.79 -19.53 10.82
C LEU A 40 5.35 -20.74 11.65
N ALA A 41 4.05 -21.06 11.68
CA ALA A 41 3.52 -22.22 12.38
C ALA A 41 4.12 -23.53 11.83
N GLU A 42 4.29 -23.66 10.50
CA GLU A 42 4.97 -24.78 9.84
C GLU A 42 6.42 -24.96 10.33
N ARG A 43 7.02 -23.94 10.92
CA ARG A 43 8.39 -23.90 11.45
C ARG A 43 8.46 -23.88 12.97
N GLY A 44 7.34 -24.15 13.65
CA GLY A 44 7.25 -24.15 15.11
C GLY A 44 7.40 -22.76 15.73
N VAL A 45 7.10 -21.69 14.97
CA VAL A 45 7.15 -20.31 15.44
C VAL A 45 5.74 -19.76 15.59
N GLU A 46 5.40 -19.31 16.78
CA GLU A 46 4.14 -18.65 17.10
C GLU A 46 4.26 -17.14 16.81
N LEU A 47 3.35 -16.59 16.00
CA LEU A 47 3.24 -15.14 15.75
C LEU A 47 2.27 -14.53 16.76
N VAL A 48 2.75 -13.56 17.55
CA VAL A 48 1.96 -12.89 18.60
C VAL A 48 2.03 -11.38 18.48
N HIS A 49 1.09 -10.65 19.09
CA HIS A 49 1.20 -9.20 19.23
C HIS A 49 2.25 -8.87 20.30
N CYS A 50 2.93 -7.74 20.12
CA CYS A 50 3.99 -7.33 21.05
C CYS A 50 3.51 -7.07 22.49
N ASP A 51 2.23 -6.75 22.71
CA ASP A 51 1.70 -6.58 24.06
C ASP A 51 1.41 -7.92 24.77
N ASP A 52 1.35 -9.02 24.00
CA ASP A 52 1.09 -10.38 24.51
C ASP A 52 2.39 -11.20 24.63
N ALA A 53 3.54 -10.55 24.49
CA ALA A 53 4.87 -11.17 24.49
C ALA A 53 5.75 -10.61 25.62
N ALA A 54 6.20 -11.50 26.51
CA ALA A 54 7.25 -11.16 27.47
C ALA A 54 8.62 -11.20 26.78
N PRO A 55 9.51 -10.19 26.99
CA PRO A 55 10.80 -10.13 26.32
C PRO A 55 11.65 -11.38 26.51
N GLU A 56 11.63 -11.97 27.70
CA GLU A 56 12.38 -13.16 28.07
C GLU A 56 11.98 -14.42 27.31
N ASP A 57 10.70 -14.50 26.86
CA ASP A 57 10.14 -15.65 26.11
C ASP A 57 10.11 -15.41 24.60
N THR A 58 10.58 -14.24 24.14
CA THR A 58 10.46 -13.81 22.75
C THR A 58 11.78 -13.97 22.01
N TRP A 59 11.77 -14.76 20.95
CA TRP A 59 12.92 -14.99 20.07
C TRP A 59 13.29 -13.77 19.25
N GLY A 60 12.29 -13.00 18.79
CA GLY A 60 12.48 -11.82 17.96
C GLY A 60 11.28 -10.90 17.94
N TYR A 61 11.52 -9.65 17.61
CA TYR A 61 10.48 -8.64 17.36
C TYR A 61 10.51 -8.17 15.91
N LEU A 62 9.35 -8.23 15.25
CA LEU A 62 9.14 -7.73 13.88
C LEU A 62 8.38 -6.40 13.94
N PHE A 63 9.05 -5.33 13.59
CA PHE A 63 8.49 -3.98 13.55
C PHE A 63 7.86 -3.69 12.19
N ILE A 64 6.58 -3.34 12.18
CA ILE A 64 5.92 -2.78 11.01
C ILE A 64 6.10 -1.27 11.06
N ASN A 65 7.07 -0.75 10.32
CA ASN A 65 7.67 0.56 10.45
C ASN A 65 8.36 0.78 11.81
N HIS A 66 9.31 1.72 11.84
CA HIS A 66 10.08 2.04 13.03
C HIS A 66 9.19 2.59 14.15
N ASN A 67 9.36 2.05 15.35
CA ASN A 67 8.72 2.52 16.57
C ASN A 67 9.77 2.71 17.67
N GLY A 68 10.33 3.93 17.75
CA GLY A 68 11.40 4.27 18.68
C GLY A 68 10.99 4.06 20.14
N LYS A 69 9.75 4.38 20.51
CA LYS A 69 9.25 4.22 21.89
C LYS A 69 9.22 2.75 22.31
N TYR A 70 8.78 1.86 21.42
CA TYR A 70 8.76 0.45 21.73
C TYR A 70 10.17 -0.13 21.78
N LEU A 71 11.05 0.32 20.89
CA LEU A 71 12.45 -0.09 20.88
C LEU A 71 13.17 0.29 22.17
N GLU A 72 12.98 1.54 22.67
CA GLU A 72 13.49 1.97 23.97
C GLU A 72 12.92 1.14 25.15
N ARG A 73 11.64 0.72 25.05
CA ARG A 73 11.05 -0.17 26.06
C ARG A 73 11.78 -1.51 26.13
N LEU A 74 12.08 -2.11 24.96
CA LEU A 74 12.85 -3.37 24.89
C LEU A 74 14.27 -3.21 25.43
N GLU A 75 14.93 -2.09 25.13
CA GLU A 75 16.27 -1.79 25.67
C GLU A 75 16.28 -1.68 27.19
N ARG A 76 15.30 -0.94 27.76
CA ARG A 76 15.14 -0.84 29.22
C ARG A 76 14.83 -2.19 29.87
N ALA A 77 14.12 -3.09 29.17
CA ALA A 77 13.90 -4.47 29.62
C ALA A 77 15.12 -5.37 29.45
N GLY A 78 16.22 -4.84 28.91
CA GLY A 78 17.45 -5.61 28.71
C GLY A 78 17.38 -6.64 27.58
N TYR A 79 16.42 -6.49 26.65
CA TYR A 79 16.27 -7.44 25.53
C TYR A 79 17.50 -7.42 24.63
N LYS A 80 18.05 -8.61 24.34
CA LYS A 80 19.22 -8.83 23.48
C LYS A 80 18.95 -9.73 22.28
N GLY A 81 17.68 -10.07 22.07
CA GLY A 81 17.27 -10.92 20.96
C GLY A 81 17.25 -10.18 19.63
N ARG A 82 16.64 -10.80 18.63
CA ARG A 82 16.63 -10.32 17.24
C ARG A 82 15.57 -9.27 17.02
N LEU A 83 15.92 -8.23 16.28
CA LEU A 83 15.03 -7.13 15.89
C LEU A 83 14.95 -7.06 14.37
N PHE A 84 13.76 -7.06 13.82
CA PHE A 84 13.51 -7.01 12.40
C PHE A 84 12.62 -5.80 12.08
N LEU A 85 12.89 -5.11 10.96
CA LEU A 85 12.12 -3.96 10.51
C LEU A 85 11.57 -4.19 9.12
N ILE A 86 10.26 -4.06 8.94
CA ILE A 86 9.63 -3.90 7.63
C ILE A 86 9.35 -2.41 7.43
N VAL A 87 9.92 -1.82 6.37
CA VAL A 87 9.71 -0.43 5.99
C VAL A 87 8.60 -0.35 4.95
N PHE A 88 7.35 -0.13 5.36
CA PHE A 88 6.25 0.12 4.43
C PHE A 88 6.18 1.59 4.01
N GLU A 89 6.25 2.51 4.97
CA GLU A 89 6.05 3.92 4.68
C GLU A 89 7.31 4.60 4.12
N SER A 90 7.10 5.47 3.13
CA SER A 90 8.17 6.27 2.55
C SER A 90 8.74 7.28 3.55
N ALA A 91 9.92 7.84 3.26
CA ALA A 91 10.53 8.90 4.06
C ALA A 91 9.65 10.16 4.17
N LEU A 92 8.74 10.37 3.22
CA LEU A 92 7.76 11.44 3.28
C LEU A 92 6.75 11.22 4.41
N ILE A 93 6.31 9.97 4.63
CA ILE A 93 5.28 9.64 5.62
C ILE A 93 5.91 9.39 6.98
N GLN A 94 6.95 8.57 7.04
CA GLN A 94 7.66 8.20 8.27
C GLN A 94 9.19 8.29 8.08
N PRO A 95 9.77 9.49 8.24
CA PRO A 95 11.20 9.70 8.07
C PRO A 95 12.07 8.78 8.91
N ASP A 96 11.63 8.46 10.14
CA ASP A 96 12.37 7.64 11.08
C ASP A 96 12.70 6.24 10.58
N ASN A 97 11.90 5.70 9.63
CA ASN A 97 12.19 4.45 8.95
C ASN A 97 13.51 4.48 8.15
N TRP A 98 13.96 5.68 7.78
CA TRP A 98 15.01 5.91 6.78
C TRP A 98 16.31 6.42 7.39
N LEU A 99 16.30 6.77 8.66
CA LEU A 99 17.50 7.22 9.39
C LEU A 99 18.47 6.04 9.56
N PRO A 100 19.73 6.17 9.12
CA PRO A 100 20.73 5.10 9.27
C PRO A 100 20.91 4.64 10.72
N GLU A 101 20.88 5.57 11.68
CA GLU A 101 20.98 5.31 13.11
C GLU A 101 19.82 4.47 13.65
N ASN A 102 18.61 4.60 13.07
CA ASN A 102 17.48 3.75 13.43
C ASN A 102 17.60 2.37 12.79
N ARG A 103 17.96 2.32 11.50
CA ARG A 103 18.09 1.05 10.76
C ARG A 103 19.20 0.16 11.31
N SER A 104 20.32 0.74 11.78
CA SER A 104 21.45 -0.02 12.34
C SER A 104 21.10 -0.78 13.62
N ARG A 105 19.98 -0.45 14.28
CA ARG A 105 19.50 -1.12 15.50
C ARG A 105 18.79 -2.45 15.21
N TYR A 106 18.52 -2.77 13.95
CA TYR A 106 17.83 -3.98 13.54
C TYR A 106 18.78 -5.03 12.98
N THR A 107 18.50 -6.28 13.28
CA THR A 107 19.23 -7.46 12.75
C THR A 107 19.09 -7.57 11.25
N ALA A 108 17.87 -7.30 10.74
CA ALA A 108 17.60 -7.18 9.31
C ALA A 108 16.53 -6.11 9.05
N VAL A 109 16.65 -5.43 7.90
CA VAL A 109 15.72 -4.40 7.43
C VAL A 109 15.17 -4.82 6.07
N PHE A 110 13.89 -5.06 6.01
CA PHE A 110 13.14 -5.32 4.77
C PHE A 110 12.66 -4.00 4.20
N SER A 111 13.05 -3.67 2.98
CA SER A 111 12.74 -2.38 2.34
C SER A 111 12.47 -2.56 0.85
N TRP A 112 11.46 -1.86 0.34
CA TRP A 112 11.11 -1.81 -1.08
C TRP A 112 12.02 -0.89 -1.92
N GLU A 113 12.89 -0.13 -1.28
CA GLU A 113 13.81 0.77 -1.97
C GLU A 113 14.73 0.00 -2.93
N ASN A 114 14.66 0.32 -4.23
CA ASN A 114 15.49 -0.33 -5.22
C ASN A 114 16.84 0.37 -5.37
N PRO A 115 17.98 -0.31 -5.13
CA PRO A 115 19.32 0.27 -5.24
C PRO A 115 19.75 0.62 -6.67
N GLY A 116 19.07 0.13 -7.70
CA GLY A 116 19.36 0.48 -9.10
C GLY A 116 19.08 1.95 -9.44
N GLY A 117 18.66 2.77 -8.50
CA GLY A 117 18.37 4.20 -8.63
C GLY A 117 19.38 5.15 -7.97
N GLY A 118 20.65 4.79 -7.88
CA GLY A 118 21.72 5.70 -7.43
C GLY A 118 21.70 5.99 -5.92
N SER A 119 22.81 5.70 -5.24
CA SER A 119 23.09 6.09 -3.84
C SER A 119 22.17 5.49 -2.78
N SER A 120 22.07 4.17 -2.72
CA SER A 120 21.75 3.54 -1.44
C SER A 120 23.06 3.07 -0.82
N SER A 121 23.44 3.67 0.30
CA SER A 121 24.44 3.11 1.18
C SER A 121 24.12 1.63 1.39
N GLU A 122 25.10 0.76 1.16
CA GLU A 122 25.05 -0.66 1.50
C GLU A 122 24.92 -0.78 3.03
N LEU A 123 23.69 -0.64 3.55
CA LEU A 123 23.44 -0.91 4.94
C LEU A 123 23.48 -2.43 5.14
N PRO A 124 24.34 -2.93 6.02
CA PRO A 124 24.37 -4.34 6.36
C PRO A 124 22.98 -4.86 6.77
N GLY A 125 22.61 -6.05 6.35
CA GLY A 125 21.34 -6.67 6.73
C GLY A 125 20.10 -6.15 6.00
N ARG A 126 20.26 -5.38 4.91
CA ARG A 126 19.14 -4.94 4.08
C ARG A 126 18.68 -6.04 3.14
N ILE A 127 17.35 -6.26 3.09
CA ILE A 127 16.69 -7.23 2.21
C ILE A 127 15.64 -6.51 1.39
N LEU A 128 15.73 -6.63 0.06
CA LEU A 128 14.77 -6.05 -0.87
C LEU A 128 13.48 -6.87 -0.87
N TYR A 129 12.34 -6.18 -0.83
CA TYR A 129 11.04 -6.76 -1.11
C TYR A 129 10.23 -5.92 -2.09
N PHE A 130 9.21 -6.51 -2.71
CA PHE A 130 8.18 -5.81 -3.47
C PHE A 130 6.89 -5.78 -2.65
N TRP A 131 6.09 -4.71 -2.81
CA TRP A 131 4.87 -4.53 -2.02
C TRP A 131 3.93 -5.71 -2.15
N PRO A 132 3.53 -6.36 -1.03
CA PRO A 132 2.76 -7.60 -1.07
C PRO A 132 1.32 -7.36 -1.50
N ASN A 133 0.86 -8.16 -2.46
CA ASN A 133 -0.50 -8.15 -2.95
C ASN A 133 -1.04 -9.58 -3.09
N PRO A 134 -2.32 -9.84 -2.77
CA PRO A 134 -2.97 -11.07 -3.19
C PRO A 134 -3.30 -10.97 -4.68
N LEU A 135 -2.53 -11.63 -5.55
CA LEU A 135 -2.62 -11.48 -7.01
C LEU A 135 -3.72 -12.34 -7.67
N SER A 136 -4.65 -12.90 -6.93
CA SER A 136 -5.73 -13.67 -7.52
C SER A 136 -6.72 -12.76 -8.26
N LEU A 137 -6.85 -12.94 -9.57
CA LEU A 137 -8.00 -12.46 -10.33
C LEU A 137 -9.24 -13.20 -9.82
N ALA A 138 -10.10 -12.51 -9.09
CA ALA A 138 -11.26 -13.17 -8.50
C ALA A 138 -12.40 -13.43 -9.51
N GLU A 139 -12.51 -12.62 -10.57
CA GLU A 139 -13.59 -12.69 -11.57
C GLU A 139 -13.14 -12.09 -12.89
N GLN A 140 -13.84 -12.41 -13.97
CA GLN A 140 -13.65 -11.72 -15.24
C GLN A 140 -14.05 -10.24 -15.11
N PRO A 141 -13.27 -9.31 -15.68
CA PRO A 141 -13.62 -7.89 -15.69
C PRO A 141 -14.98 -7.66 -16.37
N LEU A 142 -15.75 -6.67 -15.88
CA LEU A 142 -16.97 -6.26 -16.55
C LEU A 142 -16.68 -5.79 -17.98
N PRO A 143 -17.57 -6.08 -18.96
CA PRO A 143 -17.46 -5.55 -20.32
C PRO A 143 -17.42 -4.02 -20.34
N PHE A 144 -16.77 -3.46 -21.36
CA PHE A 144 -16.67 -2.01 -21.53
C PHE A 144 -18.04 -1.30 -21.51
N SER A 145 -19.04 -1.89 -22.20
CA SER A 145 -20.40 -1.35 -22.31
C SER A 145 -21.17 -1.32 -20.98
N GLU A 146 -20.81 -2.18 -20.02
CA GLU A 146 -21.45 -2.24 -18.70
C GLU A 146 -20.85 -1.24 -17.69
N ARG A 147 -19.69 -0.66 -17.99
CA ARG A 147 -19.03 0.33 -17.14
C ARG A 147 -19.62 1.72 -17.38
N LYS A 148 -20.59 2.07 -16.55
CA LYS A 148 -21.41 3.28 -16.70
C LYS A 148 -20.69 4.59 -16.34
N LYS A 149 -19.58 4.50 -15.61
CA LYS A 149 -18.83 5.64 -15.08
C LYS A 149 -17.44 5.71 -15.67
N LEU A 150 -17.01 6.93 -16.00
CA LEU A 150 -15.69 7.13 -16.61
C LEU A 150 -14.58 6.95 -15.59
N CYS A 151 -14.57 7.74 -14.51
CA CYS A 151 -13.40 7.84 -13.65
C CYS A 151 -13.77 7.85 -12.16
N VAL A 152 -12.91 7.24 -11.34
CA VAL A 152 -13.02 7.25 -9.88
C VAL A 152 -11.68 7.58 -9.22
N LEU A 153 -11.73 8.25 -8.08
CA LEU A 153 -10.61 8.40 -7.17
C LEU A 153 -10.98 7.87 -5.78
N MET A 154 -10.16 6.96 -5.26
CA MET A 154 -10.33 6.41 -3.90
C MET A 154 -9.17 6.83 -3.03
N ALA A 155 -9.37 7.80 -2.14
CA ALA A 155 -8.34 8.24 -1.21
C ALA A 155 -8.95 8.92 0.01
N ALA A 156 -8.27 8.83 1.17
CA ALA A 156 -8.61 9.68 2.30
C ALA A 156 -8.17 11.14 2.06
N ASN A 157 -8.90 12.08 2.64
CA ASN A 157 -8.52 13.50 2.64
C ASN A 157 -7.31 13.70 3.57
N LYS A 158 -6.13 13.39 3.06
CA LYS A 158 -4.84 13.57 3.75
C LYS A 158 -4.01 14.60 3.00
N TRP A 159 -3.26 15.40 3.72
CA TRP A 159 -2.33 16.37 3.15
C TRP A 159 -1.06 16.47 3.99
N LYS A 160 0.07 16.52 3.30
CA LYS A 160 1.39 16.79 3.87
C LYS A 160 2.12 17.76 2.98
N ARG A 161 2.60 18.87 3.52
CA ARG A 161 3.43 19.82 2.76
C ARG A 161 4.89 19.36 2.80
N ARG A 162 5.27 18.54 1.83
CA ARG A 162 6.62 17.99 1.66
C ARG A 162 6.97 17.93 0.18
N PRO A 163 8.26 18.05 -0.20
CA PRO A 163 8.67 17.77 -1.58
C PRO A 163 8.25 16.36 -2.01
N ASN A 164 7.90 16.22 -3.28
CA ASN A 164 7.52 14.93 -3.89
C ASN A 164 6.23 14.29 -3.35
N GLU A 165 5.39 15.02 -2.61
CA GLU A 165 4.08 14.52 -2.19
C GLU A 165 3.06 14.61 -3.34
N LEU A 166 2.20 13.61 -3.46
CA LEU A 166 1.17 13.56 -4.49
C LEU A 166 -0.25 13.79 -3.94
N TYR A 167 -0.41 14.15 -2.67
CA TYR A 167 -1.70 14.53 -2.10
C TYR A 167 -2.24 15.82 -2.73
N THR A 168 -1.35 16.77 -3.04
CA THR A 168 -1.72 18.01 -3.74
C THR A 168 -2.17 17.71 -5.15
N GLU A 169 -1.52 16.80 -5.87
CA GLU A 169 -1.91 16.44 -7.22
C GLU A 169 -3.26 15.70 -7.26
N ARG A 170 -3.51 14.79 -6.30
CA ARG A 170 -4.84 14.18 -6.13
C ARG A 170 -5.92 15.25 -5.91
N PHE A 171 -5.63 16.23 -5.06
CA PHE A 171 -6.56 17.28 -4.75
C PHE A 171 -6.85 18.18 -5.98
N ARG A 172 -5.82 18.51 -6.77
CA ARG A 172 -5.98 19.25 -8.03
C ARG A 172 -6.84 18.47 -9.02
N THR A 173 -6.61 17.17 -9.14
CA THR A 173 -7.44 16.28 -9.98
C THR A 173 -8.91 16.30 -9.54
N ILE A 174 -9.18 16.19 -8.23
CA ILE A 174 -10.55 16.26 -7.70
C ILE A 174 -11.21 17.59 -8.06
N LEU A 175 -10.52 18.71 -7.82
CA LEU A 175 -11.07 20.04 -8.12
C LEU A 175 -11.30 20.22 -9.62
N TRP A 176 -10.40 19.75 -10.46
CA TRP A 176 -10.54 19.87 -11.89
C TRP A 176 -11.78 19.11 -12.38
N PHE A 177 -11.93 17.83 -12.05
CA PHE A 177 -13.10 17.06 -12.44
C PHE A 177 -14.39 17.65 -11.87
N MET A 178 -14.39 18.04 -10.61
CA MET A 178 -15.56 18.66 -9.97
C MET A 178 -16.05 19.93 -10.68
N ASN A 179 -15.12 20.71 -11.24
CA ASN A 179 -15.45 21.97 -11.89
C ASN A 179 -15.77 21.84 -13.39
N HIS A 180 -15.29 20.78 -14.07
CA HIS A 180 -15.41 20.65 -15.52
C HIS A 180 -16.29 19.46 -15.93
N HIS A 181 -16.16 18.32 -15.25
CA HIS A 181 -16.85 17.07 -15.61
C HIS A 181 -17.31 16.28 -14.35
N PRO A 182 -18.16 16.90 -13.49
CA PRO A 182 -18.60 16.25 -12.25
C PRO A 182 -19.45 14.98 -12.47
N GLU A 183 -20.10 14.85 -13.62
CA GLU A 183 -20.90 13.69 -14.02
C GLU A 183 -20.04 12.44 -14.32
N ASP A 184 -18.80 12.65 -14.75
CA ASP A 184 -17.87 11.60 -15.16
C ASP A 184 -16.91 11.16 -14.05
N PHE A 185 -17.00 11.78 -12.86
CA PHE A 185 -16.05 11.53 -11.79
C PHE A 185 -16.73 11.31 -10.44
N ASP A 186 -16.31 10.27 -9.75
CA ASP A 186 -16.73 10.01 -8.37
C ASP A 186 -15.52 9.92 -7.42
N LEU A 187 -15.67 10.52 -6.25
CA LEU A 187 -14.70 10.52 -5.17
C LEU A 187 -15.19 9.66 -4.01
N TYR A 188 -14.37 8.70 -3.57
CA TYR A 188 -14.60 7.92 -2.35
C TYR A 188 -13.43 8.07 -1.37
N GLY A 189 -13.73 7.92 -0.09
CA GLY A 189 -12.72 7.87 0.96
C GLY A 189 -13.14 8.56 2.26
N TYR A 190 -12.24 8.55 3.22
CA TYR A 190 -12.49 9.11 4.55
C TYR A 190 -12.13 10.60 4.61
N ASP A 191 -12.72 11.29 5.60
CA ASP A 191 -12.43 12.68 5.95
C ASP A 191 -12.75 13.73 4.85
N TRP A 192 -13.58 13.41 3.87
CA TRP A 192 -14.06 14.36 2.85
C TRP A 192 -15.35 15.07 3.26
N ASN A 193 -16.17 14.47 4.13
CA ASN A 193 -17.44 15.06 4.57
C ASN A 193 -17.22 16.06 5.71
N ILE A 194 -16.66 17.22 5.38
CA ILE A 194 -16.43 18.30 6.34
C ILE A 194 -17.54 19.35 6.17
N SER A 195 -18.57 19.28 7.03
CA SER A 195 -19.63 20.27 7.04
C SER A 195 -19.08 21.68 7.34
N PRO A 196 -19.72 22.76 6.82
CA PRO A 196 -19.29 24.13 7.10
C PRO A 196 -19.18 24.46 8.60
N ALA A 197 -20.06 23.88 9.42
CA ALA A 197 -20.01 24.05 10.89
C ALA A 197 -18.78 23.39 11.52
N LYS A 198 -18.22 22.35 10.89
CA LYS A 198 -17.00 21.66 11.35
C LYS A 198 -15.71 22.33 10.85
N LYS A 199 -15.78 23.27 9.92
CA LYS A 199 -14.57 23.95 9.38
C LYS A 199 -13.73 24.60 10.47
N LEU A 200 -14.35 25.29 11.42
CA LEU A 200 -13.63 25.93 12.53
C LEU A 200 -12.97 24.91 13.46
N VAL A 201 -13.71 23.83 13.80
CA VAL A 201 -13.19 22.73 14.61
C VAL A 201 -12.05 22.02 13.88
N GLU A 202 -12.16 21.83 12.56
CA GLU A 202 -11.10 21.22 11.75
C GLU A 202 -9.88 22.12 11.61
N HIS A 203 -10.01 23.44 11.63
CA HIS A 203 -8.86 24.35 11.70
C HIS A 203 -8.08 24.16 13.00
N VAL A 204 -8.77 24.04 14.13
CA VAL A 204 -8.14 23.76 15.45
C VAL A 204 -7.53 22.35 15.46
N ARG A 205 -8.26 21.36 14.96
CA ARG A 205 -7.76 19.97 14.83
C ARG A 205 -6.56 19.88 13.89
N ASN A 206 -6.57 20.64 12.78
CA ASN A 206 -5.45 20.69 11.83
C ASN A 206 -4.22 21.36 12.44
N ALA A 207 -4.37 22.39 13.28
CA ALA A 207 -3.26 22.93 14.06
C ALA A 207 -2.65 21.86 14.98
N TRP A 208 -3.48 21.02 15.59
CA TRP A 208 -3.05 19.88 16.42
C TRP A 208 -2.47 18.71 15.59
N ARG A 209 -3.10 18.40 14.44
CA ARG A 209 -2.62 17.41 13.47
C ARG A 209 -1.32 17.86 12.77
N SER A 210 -1.08 19.15 12.65
CA SER A 210 0.18 19.72 12.14
C SER A 210 1.39 19.25 12.95
N PHE A 211 1.23 19.07 14.25
CA PHE A 211 2.23 18.41 15.12
C PHE A 211 2.47 16.95 14.77
N ARG A 212 1.47 16.25 14.20
CA ARG A 212 1.57 14.84 13.75
C ARG A 212 1.83 14.72 12.25
N GLY A 213 1.99 15.83 11.54
CA GLY A 213 2.39 15.87 10.14
C GLY A 213 1.33 15.47 9.10
N THR A 214 0.06 15.32 9.48
CA THR A 214 -1.03 15.03 8.52
C THR A 214 -2.18 15.98 8.75
N GLN A 215 -2.57 16.70 7.69
CA GLN A 215 -3.68 17.67 7.70
C GLN A 215 -4.81 17.20 6.78
N VAL A 216 -6.00 17.77 6.97
CA VAL A 216 -7.19 17.57 6.13
C VAL A 216 -7.52 18.90 5.47
N ARG A 217 -7.85 18.87 4.17
CA ARG A 217 -8.27 20.08 3.43
C ARG A 217 -9.77 20.32 3.60
N PRO A 218 -10.17 21.45 4.18
CA PRO A 218 -11.59 21.82 4.32
C PRO A 218 -12.12 22.35 2.98
N VAL A 219 -12.58 21.46 2.11
CA VAL A 219 -13.19 21.79 0.83
C VAL A 219 -14.54 21.08 0.73
N ASP A 220 -15.50 21.73 0.07
CA ASP A 220 -16.76 21.10 -0.26
C ASP A 220 -16.60 20.32 -1.57
N VAL A 221 -16.63 19.01 -1.47
CA VAL A 221 -16.54 18.06 -2.59
C VAL A 221 -17.86 17.31 -2.80
N SER A 222 -18.96 17.80 -2.18
CA SER A 222 -20.28 17.16 -2.26
C SER A 222 -20.76 16.83 -3.67
N PRO A 223 -20.47 17.59 -4.72
CA PRO A 223 -20.90 17.26 -6.08
C PRO A 223 -20.38 15.90 -6.56
N VAL A 224 -19.17 15.52 -6.16
CA VAL A 224 -18.47 14.32 -6.64
C VAL A 224 -18.26 13.26 -5.54
N TYR A 225 -18.49 13.59 -4.27
CA TYR A 225 -18.24 12.68 -3.15
C TYR A 225 -19.37 11.68 -2.94
N ARG A 226 -19.03 10.40 -2.83
CA ARG A 226 -19.97 9.27 -2.69
C ARG A 226 -19.85 8.51 -1.37
N GLY A 227 -19.00 8.95 -0.45
CA GLY A 227 -18.83 8.32 0.87
C GLY A 227 -17.55 7.51 1.02
N SER A 228 -17.47 6.76 2.12
CA SER A 228 -16.41 5.78 2.37
C SER A 228 -16.84 4.40 1.86
N VAL A 229 -15.86 3.56 1.54
CA VAL A 229 -16.08 2.22 0.99
C VAL A 229 -15.36 1.21 1.87
N SER A 230 -16.04 0.11 2.19
CA SER A 230 -15.45 -1.05 2.87
C SER A 230 -14.75 -1.98 1.89
N VAL A 231 -15.35 -2.20 0.71
CA VAL A 231 -14.89 -3.15 -0.32
C VAL A 231 -14.60 -2.39 -1.61
N LYS A 232 -13.32 -2.04 -1.83
CA LYS A 232 -12.89 -1.20 -2.98
C LYS A 232 -13.24 -1.85 -4.33
N LYS A 233 -13.06 -3.16 -4.44
CA LYS A 233 -13.26 -3.93 -5.69
C LYS A 233 -14.68 -3.78 -6.22
N ASP A 234 -15.69 -3.85 -5.35
CA ASP A 234 -17.09 -3.77 -5.75
C ASP A 234 -17.47 -2.42 -6.36
N ILE A 235 -16.76 -1.38 -5.97
CA ILE A 235 -16.93 -0.04 -6.53
C ILE A 235 -16.09 0.11 -7.80
N LEU A 236 -14.79 -0.22 -7.74
CA LEU A 236 -13.84 -0.02 -8.83
C LEU A 236 -14.30 -0.68 -10.14
N LYS A 237 -14.84 -1.90 -10.08
CA LYS A 237 -15.29 -2.64 -11.25
C LYS A 237 -16.31 -1.91 -12.15
N ASN A 238 -17.03 -0.92 -11.60
CA ASN A 238 -18.06 -0.16 -12.33
C ASN A 238 -17.50 1.01 -13.14
N TYR A 239 -16.20 1.32 -12.98
CA TYR A 239 -15.53 2.44 -13.64
C TYR A 239 -14.61 1.94 -14.75
N ARG A 240 -14.42 2.78 -15.78
CA ARG A 240 -13.41 2.53 -16.80
C ARG A 240 -12.01 2.80 -16.27
N PHE A 241 -11.84 3.93 -15.55
CA PHE A 241 -10.55 4.37 -15.06
C PHE A 241 -10.55 4.66 -13.56
N CYS A 242 -9.42 4.42 -12.92
CA CYS A 242 -9.18 4.83 -11.55
C CYS A 242 -7.95 5.75 -11.48
N ILE A 243 -8.12 6.94 -10.90
CA ILE A 243 -6.99 7.83 -10.58
C ILE A 243 -6.17 7.17 -9.47
N CYS A 244 -5.03 6.63 -9.87
CA CYS A 244 -4.18 5.77 -9.07
C CYS A 244 -2.83 6.46 -8.79
N TYR A 245 -2.85 7.54 -7.98
CA TYR A 245 -1.63 8.24 -7.63
C TYR A 245 -1.08 7.71 -6.32
N GLU A 246 0.23 7.48 -6.26
CA GLU A 246 0.91 7.11 -5.03
C GLU A 246 0.87 8.25 -3.99
N ASN A 247 1.32 8.00 -2.76
CA ASN A 247 1.42 9.06 -1.75
C ASN A 247 2.56 10.03 -2.07
N ALA A 248 3.56 9.53 -2.80
CA ALA A 248 4.76 10.26 -3.16
C ALA A 248 5.31 9.80 -4.51
N GLU A 249 6.04 10.69 -5.19
CA GLU A 249 6.83 10.39 -6.37
C GLU A 249 8.33 10.44 -6.07
N ASN A 250 9.16 10.01 -7.04
CA ASN A 250 10.62 10.07 -6.95
C ASN A 250 11.23 9.23 -5.81
N PHE A 251 10.52 8.18 -5.37
CA PHE A 251 11.05 7.16 -4.47
C PHE A 251 11.24 5.85 -5.25
N PRO A 252 12.48 5.50 -5.63
CA PRO A 252 12.77 4.31 -6.43
C PRO A 252 12.24 3.02 -5.78
N GLY A 253 11.37 2.30 -6.50
CA GLY A 253 10.74 1.08 -6.01
C GLY A 253 9.43 1.29 -5.24
N TYR A 254 8.99 2.53 -5.01
CA TYR A 254 7.73 2.81 -4.32
C TYR A 254 6.52 2.58 -5.25
N ILE A 255 6.13 1.33 -5.35
CA ILE A 255 4.95 0.85 -6.08
C ILE A 255 4.11 0.10 -5.05
N THR A 256 2.95 0.64 -4.68
CA THR A 256 2.16 0.11 -3.58
C THR A 256 0.96 -0.72 -4.07
N GLU A 257 0.08 -1.09 -3.14
CA GLU A 257 -1.15 -1.82 -3.42
C GLU A 257 -2.09 -1.13 -4.41
N LYS A 258 -1.96 0.19 -4.60
CA LYS A 258 -2.94 1.01 -5.33
C LYS A 258 -3.12 0.59 -6.78
N ILE A 259 -2.02 0.36 -7.50
CA ILE A 259 -2.09 -0.07 -8.90
C ILE A 259 -2.64 -1.51 -9.00
N PHE A 260 -2.30 -2.37 -8.03
CA PHE A 260 -2.80 -3.74 -7.96
C PHE A 260 -4.28 -3.81 -7.58
N ASP A 261 -4.78 -2.89 -6.74
CA ASP A 261 -6.21 -2.74 -6.47
C ASP A 261 -7.00 -2.52 -7.77
N CYS A 262 -6.47 -1.69 -8.67
CA CYS A 262 -7.05 -1.47 -9.99
C CYS A 262 -6.99 -2.74 -10.85
N PHE A 263 -5.84 -3.39 -10.93
CA PHE A 263 -5.64 -4.60 -11.74
C PHE A 263 -6.60 -5.72 -11.34
N ILE A 264 -6.72 -5.99 -10.04
CA ILE A 264 -7.58 -7.07 -9.53
C ILE A 264 -9.05 -6.72 -9.66
N ALA A 265 -9.42 -5.45 -9.61
CA ALA A 265 -10.78 -5.00 -9.90
C ALA A 265 -11.08 -4.96 -11.41
N GLY A 266 -10.10 -5.20 -12.26
CA GLY A 266 -10.23 -5.13 -13.72
C GLY A 266 -10.55 -3.72 -14.22
N VAL A 267 -9.99 -2.67 -13.60
CA VAL A 267 -10.13 -1.27 -14.00
C VAL A 267 -8.77 -0.74 -14.45
N VAL A 268 -8.74 0.11 -15.47
CA VAL A 268 -7.49 0.68 -15.98
C VAL A 268 -7.02 1.81 -15.06
N PRO A 269 -5.82 1.71 -14.44
CA PRO A 269 -5.31 2.78 -13.59
C PRO A 269 -4.76 3.96 -14.43
N VAL A 270 -5.06 5.19 -14.00
CA VAL A 270 -4.33 6.40 -14.39
C VAL A 270 -3.26 6.61 -13.33
N TYR A 271 -2.04 6.17 -13.61
CA TYR A 271 -0.98 6.06 -12.62
C TYR A 271 -0.08 7.29 -12.58
N LEU A 272 0.23 7.71 -11.34
CA LEU A 272 1.28 8.67 -11.04
C LEU A 272 2.00 8.24 -9.76
N GLY A 273 3.32 8.03 -9.86
CA GLY A 273 4.17 7.58 -8.76
C GLY A 273 5.63 7.65 -9.16
N TRP A 274 6.42 6.64 -8.82
CA TRP A 274 7.80 6.54 -9.28
C TRP A 274 7.86 6.38 -10.80
N ASP A 275 8.70 7.19 -11.46
CA ASP A 275 8.87 7.21 -12.93
C ASP A 275 9.47 5.91 -13.48
N GLY A 276 10.25 5.19 -12.67
CA GLY A 276 10.82 3.90 -13.01
C GLY A 276 9.89 2.70 -12.86
N ALA A 277 8.60 2.89 -12.56
CA ALA A 277 7.64 1.80 -12.37
C ALA A 277 7.53 0.87 -13.59
N GLY A 278 7.69 1.40 -14.80
CA GLY A 278 7.70 0.66 -16.06
C GLY A 278 8.76 -0.44 -16.17
N ARG A 279 9.79 -0.42 -15.31
CA ARG A 279 10.80 -1.49 -15.23
C ARG A 279 10.23 -2.79 -14.68
N PHE A 280 9.21 -2.71 -13.84
CA PHE A 280 8.59 -3.84 -13.15
C PHE A 280 7.19 -4.13 -13.66
N ILE A 281 6.41 -3.10 -13.96
CA ILE A 281 5.03 -3.17 -14.43
C ILE A 281 4.99 -2.67 -15.88
N PRO A 282 4.53 -3.47 -16.85
CA PRO A 282 4.49 -3.04 -18.26
C PRO A 282 3.69 -1.75 -18.46
N GLU A 283 4.24 -0.80 -19.21
CA GLU A 283 3.61 0.52 -19.40
C GLU A 283 2.25 0.47 -20.13
N ASN A 284 1.96 -0.59 -20.85
CA ASN A 284 0.67 -0.81 -21.48
C ASN A 284 -0.40 -1.38 -20.54
N THR A 285 -0.13 -1.47 -19.23
CA THR A 285 -1.11 -1.88 -18.21
C THR A 285 -1.75 -0.69 -17.49
N PHE A 286 -1.30 0.53 -17.75
CA PHE A 286 -1.79 1.75 -17.11
C PHE A 286 -1.66 2.97 -18.02
N VAL A 287 -2.53 3.97 -17.82
CA VAL A 287 -2.38 5.29 -18.42
C VAL A 287 -1.39 6.08 -17.57
N ASN A 288 -0.24 6.44 -18.14
CA ASN A 288 0.78 7.22 -17.46
C ASN A 288 0.40 8.71 -17.44
N LYS A 289 0.01 9.25 -16.28
CA LYS A 289 -0.39 10.67 -16.12
C LYS A 289 0.67 11.64 -16.64
N ARG A 290 1.96 11.31 -16.55
CA ARG A 290 3.08 12.18 -16.99
C ARG A 290 3.10 12.47 -18.48
N ARG A 291 2.39 11.68 -19.29
CA ARG A 291 2.27 11.88 -20.76
C ARG A 291 1.30 12.99 -21.12
N TYR A 292 0.52 13.48 -20.15
CA TYR A 292 -0.51 14.50 -20.37
C TYR A 292 -0.11 15.79 -19.64
N PRO A 293 0.10 16.92 -20.38
CA PRO A 293 0.57 18.17 -19.80
C PRO A 293 -0.43 18.79 -18.83
N ASP A 294 -1.72 18.58 -19.08
CA ASP A 294 -2.83 19.10 -18.30
C ASP A 294 -3.94 18.05 -18.07
N TYR A 295 -4.98 18.44 -17.36
CA TYR A 295 -6.11 17.55 -17.08
C TYR A 295 -7.08 17.45 -18.25
N GLU A 296 -7.17 18.49 -19.09
CA GLU A 296 -8.03 18.51 -20.29
C GLU A 296 -7.56 17.42 -21.26
N SER A 297 -6.29 17.43 -21.63
CA SER A 297 -5.72 16.44 -22.54
C SER A 297 -5.80 15.01 -21.97
N LEU A 298 -5.69 14.85 -20.64
CA LEU A 298 -5.92 13.56 -19.99
C LEU A 298 -7.38 13.14 -20.13
N TYR A 299 -8.32 14.04 -19.80
CA TYR A 299 -9.74 13.77 -19.87
C TYR A 299 -10.18 13.41 -21.29
N ASP A 300 -9.77 14.20 -22.30
CA ASP A 300 -10.07 13.95 -23.69
C ASP A 300 -9.63 12.56 -24.13
N TYR A 301 -8.42 12.13 -23.73
CA TYR A 301 -7.94 10.79 -24.00
C TYR A 301 -8.80 9.72 -23.33
N LEU A 302 -9.13 9.88 -22.04
CA LEU A 302 -9.95 8.91 -21.31
C LEU A 302 -11.39 8.84 -21.84
N ALA A 303 -11.99 9.97 -22.14
CA ALA A 303 -13.38 10.08 -22.60
C ALA A 303 -13.59 9.53 -24.02
N THR A 304 -12.58 9.70 -24.88
CA THR A 304 -12.63 9.26 -26.28
C THR A 304 -12.06 7.87 -26.53
N MET A 305 -11.47 7.20 -25.52
CA MET A 305 -10.92 5.85 -25.66
C MET A 305 -12.00 4.86 -26.07
N GLY A 306 -11.78 4.19 -27.19
CA GLY A 306 -12.67 3.14 -27.70
C GLY A 306 -12.53 1.81 -26.96
N GLU A 307 -13.50 0.92 -27.14
CA GLU A 307 -13.54 -0.39 -26.48
C GLU A 307 -12.32 -1.25 -26.81
N GLU A 308 -11.85 -1.26 -28.05
CA GLU A 308 -10.69 -2.04 -28.47
C GLU A 308 -9.42 -1.63 -27.73
N GLU A 309 -9.15 -0.33 -27.64
CA GLU A 309 -8.00 0.19 -26.92
C GLU A 309 -8.10 -0.08 -25.42
N TYR A 310 -9.28 0.12 -24.84
CA TYR A 310 -9.56 -0.17 -23.44
C TYR A 310 -9.32 -1.65 -23.10
N ASN A 311 -9.83 -2.56 -23.91
CA ASN A 311 -9.64 -4.00 -23.74
C ASN A 311 -8.17 -4.38 -23.91
N GLY A 312 -7.42 -3.68 -24.74
CA GLY A 312 -5.96 -3.84 -24.88
C GLY A 312 -5.22 -3.63 -23.55
N TYR A 313 -5.64 -2.65 -22.74
CA TYR A 313 -5.10 -2.46 -21.37
C TYR A 313 -5.47 -3.62 -20.45
N LEU A 314 -6.74 -4.05 -20.45
CA LEU A 314 -7.19 -5.18 -19.61
C LEU A 314 -6.46 -6.48 -19.95
N ASP A 315 -6.26 -6.76 -21.24
CA ASP A 315 -5.51 -7.92 -21.70
C ASP A 315 -4.04 -7.86 -21.26
N ALA A 316 -3.43 -6.67 -21.31
CA ALA A 316 -2.06 -6.47 -20.84
C ALA A 316 -1.97 -6.67 -19.33
N ILE A 317 -2.95 -6.19 -18.56
CA ILE A 317 -3.07 -6.43 -17.11
C ILE A 317 -3.17 -7.94 -16.83
N GLY A 318 -4.04 -8.65 -17.52
CA GLY A 318 -4.21 -10.09 -17.36
C GLY A 318 -2.93 -10.88 -17.66
N ARG A 319 -2.23 -10.55 -18.77
CA ARG A 319 -0.93 -11.14 -19.10
C ARG A 319 0.13 -10.83 -18.04
N PHE A 320 0.18 -9.59 -17.53
CA PHE A 320 1.11 -9.23 -16.48
C PHE A 320 0.85 -10.02 -15.20
N LEU A 321 -0.39 -10.05 -14.70
CA LEU A 321 -0.75 -10.76 -13.46
C LEU A 321 -0.45 -12.28 -13.53
N SER A 322 -0.45 -12.86 -14.73
CA SER A 322 -0.09 -14.27 -14.97
C SER A 322 1.42 -14.48 -15.17
N SER A 323 2.22 -13.44 -15.20
CA SER A 323 3.66 -13.51 -15.48
C SER A 323 4.51 -13.76 -14.23
N ASP A 324 5.74 -14.25 -14.44
CA ASP A 324 6.73 -14.39 -13.37
C ASP A 324 7.11 -13.04 -12.74
N LYS A 325 7.02 -11.93 -13.49
CA LYS A 325 7.26 -10.60 -12.94
C LYS A 325 6.25 -10.21 -11.87
N ALA A 326 4.99 -10.57 -12.06
CA ALA A 326 3.95 -10.30 -11.07
C ALA A 326 4.16 -11.08 -9.77
N LYS A 327 4.74 -12.29 -9.83
CA LYS A 327 5.04 -13.10 -8.64
C LYS A 327 5.90 -12.38 -7.61
N LEU A 328 6.76 -11.45 -8.05
CA LEU A 328 7.57 -10.62 -7.15
C LEU A 328 6.70 -9.78 -6.19
N PHE A 329 5.49 -9.43 -6.61
CA PHE A 329 4.52 -8.65 -5.84
C PHE A 329 3.50 -9.54 -5.10
N ASP A 330 3.62 -10.86 -5.21
CA ASP A 330 2.72 -11.78 -4.50
C ASP A 330 3.02 -11.81 -3.00
N VAL A 331 1.95 -11.87 -2.21
CA VAL A 331 2.05 -11.92 -0.75
C VAL A 331 2.84 -13.15 -0.27
N SER A 332 2.77 -14.28 -0.97
CA SER A 332 3.51 -15.49 -0.61
C SER A 332 5.01 -15.29 -0.85
N PHE A 333 5.40 -14.65 -1.94
CA PHE A 333 6.80 -14.31 -2.22
C PHE A 333 7.37 -13.36 -1.16
N PHE A 334 6.59 -12.34 -0.79
CA PHE A 334 6.99 -11.42 0.29
C PHE A 334 7.19 -12.14 1.62
N VAL A 335 6.26 -13.03 1.99
CA VAL A 335 6.35 -13.78 3.25
C VAL A 335 7.56 -14.71 3.25
N GLU A 336 7.85 -15.41 2.16
CA GLU A 336 9.07 -16.24 2.08
C GLU A 336 10.33 -15.37 2.19
N THR A 337 10.35 -14.19 1.56
CA THR A 337 11.45 -13.21 1.73
C THR A 337 11.65 -12.82 3.20
N LEU A 338 10.55 -12.59 3.95
CA LEU A 338 10.64 -12.30 5.38
C LEU A 338 11.20 -13.49 6.16
N VAL A 339 10.65 -14.68 5.93
CA VAL A 339 11.03 -15.91 6.64
C VAL A 339 12.51 -16.27 6.42
N GLU A 340 12.96 -16.20 5.18
CA GLU A 340 14.37 -16.43 4.81
C GLU A 340 15.29 -15.36 5.41
N GLY A 341 14.90 -14.10 5.30
CA GLY A 341 15.65 -12.97 5.82
C GLY A 341 15.75 -12.92 7.34
N MET A 342 14.78 -13.51 8.04
CA MET A 342 14.85 -13.73 9.49
C MET A 342 15.71 -14.94 9.87
N GLY A 343 16.19 -15.72 8.88
CA GLY A 343 16.99 -16.91 9.12
C GLY A 343 16.17 -18.12 9.55
N LEU A 344 14.88 -18.14 9.27
CA LEU A 344 13.95 -19.24 9.59
C LEU A 344 13.82 -20.18 8.38
N LYS A 345 14.93 -20.81 7.95
CA LYS A 345 14.91 -21.82 6.88
C LYS A 345 14.05 -23.02 7.30
N GLN A 346 13.37 -23.67 6.32
CA GLN A 346 12.77 -24.97 6.60
C GLN A 346 13.85 -25.91 7.13
N ALA A 347 13.54 -26.64 8.22
CA ALA A 347 14.30 -27.82 8.54
C ALA A 347 14.26 -28.72 7.30
N ALA A 348 15.44 -29.09 6.77
CA ALA A 348 15.51 -30.05 5.69
C ALA A 348 14.65 -31.25 6.13
N LYS A 349 13.65 -31.63 5.32
CA LYS A 349 13.03 -32.93 5.49
C LYS A 349 14.16 -33.88 5.32
N GLU A 350 14.59 -34.51 6.42
CA GLU A 350 15.41 -35.70 6.34
C GLU A 350 14.64 -36.66 5.42
N SER A 351 15.14 -36.82 4.22
CA SER A 351 14.72 -37.89 3.31
C SER A 351 15.14 -39.16 3.98
N GLY A 352 14.31 -39.64 4.91
CA GLY A 352 14.37 -41.03 5.34
C GLY A 352 13.85 -41.85 4.19
N GLU A 353 14.73 -42.31 3.35
CA GLU A 353 14.51 -43.55 2.63
C GLU A 353 14.88 -44.72 3.56
N PRO A 354 13.99 -45.74 3.61
CA PRO A 354 14.25 -46.97 4.38
C PRO A 354 15.33 -47.80 3.74
#